data_3bdb8a50694bcf48157dfcd29a1f1929
#
_entry.id   3bdb8a50694bcf48157dfcd29a1f1929
#
_cell.length_a   1.000
_cell.length_b   1.000
_cell.length_c   1.000
_cell.angle_alpha   90.00
_cell.angle_beta   90.00
_cell.angle_gamma   90.00
#
_symmetry.space_group_name_H-M   'P 1'
#
loop_
_entity.id
_entity.type
_entity.pdbx_description
1 polymer ?
#
loop_
_entity_poly.entity_id
_entity_poly.type
_entity_poly.pdbx_seq_one_letter_code
_entity_poly.pdbx_strand_id
1 'polypeptide(L)'
;ETDRRFAELAEAQRRTEESLQRLSEAFVVHRRVVADDMSVLKKESLERRYRERAAAYFGGPDFHKVRALTFDELMEALRKALKARSITREEYEEARRVDGVIRGRRRQRSMHLALEVSWIIDRGDVERAVRRAEILRKALGETWPAVAGREITEGAREAIERLRREGWPIVVVQDGWVDWPSKPV
;
A
#
# COMPACT_ATOMS: atom_id res chain seq x y z
N GLU A 1 -27.76 58.60 -21.26
CA GLU A 1 -26.66 57.86 -21.89
C GLU A 1 -25.69 57.29 -20.83
N THR A 2 -25.33 58.07 -19.81
CA THR A 2 -24.42 57.66 -18.74
C THR A 2 -25.02 56.55 -17.88
N ASP A 3 -26.28 56.61 -17.47
CA ASP A 3 -26.94 55.62 -16.64
C ASP A 3 -27.06 54.26 -17.35
N ARG A 4 -27.26 54.27 -18.67
CA ARG A 4 -27.29 53.05 -19.46
C ARG A 4 -25.94 52.35 -19.51
N ARG A 5 -24.84 53.08 -19.64
CA ARG A 5 -23.48 52.56 -19.62
C ARG A 5 -23.11 52.00 -18.24
N PHE A 6 -23.56 52.63 -17.17
CA PHE A 6 -23.35 52.10 -15.81
C PHE A 6 -24.11 50.78 -15.61
N ALA A 7 -25.33 50.65 -16.11
CA ALA A 7 -26.09 49.42 -16.03
C ALA A 7 -25.45 48.29 -16.85
N GLU A 8 -24.98 48.59 -18.08
CA GLU A 8 -24.25 47.63 -18.91
C GLU A 8 -22.92 47.15 -18.26
N LEU A 9 -22.20 48.08 -17.61
CA LEU A 9 -20.96 47.73 -16.90
C LEU A 9 -21.23 46.87 -15.69
N ALA A 10 -22.22 47.16 -14.89
CA ALA A 10 -22.62 46.38 -13.72
C ALA A 10 -23.06 44.96 -14.11
N GLU A 11 -23.79 44.82 -15.22
CA GLU A 11 -24.19 43.51 -15.74
C GLU A 11 -22.97 42.72 -16.24
N ALA A 12 -22.03 43.33 -16.96
CA ALA A 12 -20.80 42.72 -17.40
C ALA A 12 -19.93 42.28 -16.21
N GLN A 13 -19.83 43.09 -15.18
CA GLN A 13 -19.10 42.76 -13.94
C GLN A 13 -19.73 41.54 -13.26
N ARG A 14 -21.04 41.52 -13.09
CA ARG A 14 -21.76 40.40 -12.48
C ARG A 14 -21.50 39.10 -13.25
N ARG A 15 -21.57 39.11 -14.58
CA ARG A 15 -21.28 37.92 -15.42
C ARG A 15 -19.83 37.45 -15.24
N THR A 16 -18.90 38.39 -15.12
CA THR A 16 -17.48 38.06 -14.87
C THR A 16 -17.30 37.43 -13.51
N GLU A 17 -17.93 37.99 -12.46
CA GLU A 17 -17.89 37.41 -11.11
C GLU A 17 -18.49 36.03 -11.05
N GLU A 18 -19.64 35.79 -11.67
CA GLU A 18 -20.26 34.45 -11.80
C GLU A 18 -19.35 33.44 -12.55
N SER A 19 -18.68 33.90 -13.60
CA SER A 19 -17.75 33.08 -14.37
C SER A 19 -16.50 32.72 -13.57
N LEU A 20 -15.94 33.68 -12.82
CA LEU A 20 -14.81 33.46 -11.93
C LEU A 20 -15.15 32.49 -10.79
N GLN A 21 -16.36 32.61 -10.23
CA GLN A 21 -16.81 31.70 -9.18
C GLN A 21 -16.91 30.26 -9.73
N ARG A 22 -17.56 30.05 -10.88
CA ARG A 22 -17.65 28.75 -11.55
C ARG A 22 -16.29 28.16 -11.87
N LEU A 23 -15.35 28.98 -12.36
CA LEU A 23 -13.99 28.55 -12.65
C LEU A 23 -13.24 28.15 -11.37
N SER A 24 -13.41 28.90 -10.28
CA SER A 24 -12.82 28.58 -8.99
C SER A 24 -13.33 27.24 -8.45
N GLU A 25 -14.64 27.02 -8.50
CA GLU A 25 -15.25 25.75 -8.08
C GLU A 25 -14.75 24.56 -8.94
N ALA A 26 -14.72 24.73 -10.26
CA ALA A 26 -14.20 23.72 -11.18
C ALA A 26 -12.71 23.42 -10.93
N PHE A 27 -11.91 24.44 -10.60
CA PHE A 27 -10.49 24.28 -10.28
C PHE A 27 -10.27 23.48 -8.98
N VAL A 28 -11.09 23.73 -7.95
CA VAL A 28 -11.01 22.96 -6.69
C VAL A 28 -11.32 21.50 -6.93
N VAL A 29 -12.39 21.20 -7.68
CA VAL A 29 -12.77 19.83 -8.05
C VAL A 29 -11.66 19.16 -8.86
N HIS A 30 -11.14 19.85 -9.89
CA HIS A 30 -10.08 19.32 -10.74
C HIS A 30 -8.80 19.03 -9.95
N ARG A 31 -8.38 19.91 -9.06
CA ARG A 31 -7.22 19.68 -8.17
C ARG A 31 -7.38 18.42 -7.32
N ARG A 32 -8.59 18.18 -6.81
CA ARG A 32 -8.88 17.00 -6.00
C ARG A 32 -8.77 15.72 -6.83
N VAL A 33 -9.38 15.69 -8.00
CA VAL A 33 -9.31 14.54 -8.92
C VAL A 33 -7.86 14.24 -9.31
N VAL A 34 -7.09 15.26 -9.71
CA VAL A 34 -5.67 15.09 -10.07
C VAL A 34 -4.85 14.58 -8.89
N ALA A 35 -5.10 15.06 -7.67
CA ALA A 35 -4.40 14.58 -6.48
C ALA A 35 -4.71 13.10 -6.18
N ASP A 36 -5.97 12.70 -6.33
CA ASP A 36 -6.41 11.31 -6.13
C ASP A 36 -5.78 10.39 -7.19
N ASP A 37 -5.84 10.76 -8.48
CA ASP A 37 -5.23 9.99 -9.58
C ASP A 37 -3.71 9.88 -9.41
N MET A 38 -3.04 10.96 -9.01
CA MET A 38 -1.60 10.94 -8.74
C MET A 38 -1.25 10.02 -7.56
N SER A 39 -2.10 9.93 -6.55
CA SER A 39 -1.93 9.01 -5.43
C SER A 39 -1.98 7.56 -5.87
N VAL A 40 -2.96 7.19 -6.70
CA VAL A 40 -3.09 5.85 -7.27
C VAL A 40 -1.87 5.49 -8.11
N LEU A 41 -1.48 6.34 -9.06
CA LEU A 41 -0.32 6.12 -9.94
C LEU A 41 0.99 5.95 -9.15
N LYS A 42 1.18 6.75 -8.08
CA LYS A 42 2.34 6.63 -7.20
C LYS A 42 2.37 5.28 -6.48
N LYS A 43 1.23 4.83 -5.96
CA LYS A 43 1.10 3.53 -5.31
C LYS A 43 1.42 2.40 -6.28
N GLU A 44 0.76 2.36 -7.44
CA GLU A 44 0.99 1.33 -8.47
C GLU A 44 2.46 1.28 -8.94
N SER A 45 3.09 2.45 -9.10
CA SER A 45 4.52 2.53 -9.44
C SER A 45 5.41 1.91 -8.38
N LEU A 46 5.12 2.14 -7.09
CA LEU A 46 5.87 1.53 -5.98
C LEU A 46 5.65 0.03 -5.91
N GLU A 47 4.40 -0.45 -6.00
CA GLU A 47 4.07 -1.87 -5.99
C GLU A 47 4.81 -2.63 -7.09
N ARG A 48 4.76 -2.10 -8.33
CA ARG A 48 5.48 -2.66 -9.46
C ARG A 48 6.99 -2.71 -9.20
N ARG A 49 7.58 -1.64 -8.70
CA ARG A 49 9.01 -1.55 -8.39
C ARG A 49 9.44 -2.58 -7.36
N TYR A 50 8.69 -2.75 -6.27
CA TYR A 50 9.01 -3.73 -5.24
C TYR A 50 8.84 -5.18 -5.74
N ARG A 51 7.88 -5.45 -6.61
CA ARG A 51 7.70 -6.78 -7.21
C ARG A 51 8.79 -7.11 -8.22
N GLU A 52 9.07 -6.21 -9.17
CA GLU A 52 10.05 -6.42 -10.23
C GLU A 52 11.48 -6.50 -9.69
N ARG A 53 11.80 -5.74 -8.65
CA ARG A 53 13.13 -5.66 -8.05
C ARG A 53 13.19 -6.26 -6.64
N ALA A 54 12.36 -7.25 -6.36
CA ALA A 54 12.25 -7.85 -5.04
C ALA A 54 13.62 -8.31 -4.48
N ALA A 55 14.47 -8.93 -5.30
CA ALA A 55 15.80 -9.34 -4.89
C ALA A 55 16.71 -8.18 -4.48
N ALA A 56 16.59 -7.03 -5.15
CA ALA A 56 17.41 -5.85 -4.83
C ALA A 56 16.97 -5.18 -3.53
N TYR A 57 15.65 -5.16 -3.25
CA TYR A 57 15.14 -4.53 -2.03
C TYR A 57 15.20 -5.45 -0.81
N PHE A 58 14.76 -6.69 -0.95
CA PHE A 58 14.59 -7.61 0.17
C PHE A 58 15.75 -8.61 0.32
N GLY A 59 16.58 -8.75 -0.72
CA GLY A 59 17.70 -9.70 -0.70
C GLY A 59 18.82 -9.24 0.21
N GLY A 60 19.44 -10.20 0.90
CA GLY A 60 20.57 -9.96 1.80
C GLY A 60 21.17 -11.26 2.32
N PRO A 61 22.17 -11.18 3.22
CA PRO A 61 22.85 -12.36 3.75
C PRO A 61 21.90 -13.36 4.42
N ASP A 62 20.89 -12.83 5.11
CA ASP A 62 19.92 -13.64 5.86
C ASP A 62 18.67 -14.01 5.06
N PHE A 63 18.40 -13.33 3.93
CA PHE A 63 17.24 -13.59 3.08
C PHE A 63 17.67 -13.60 1.61
N HIS A 64 17.74 -14.78 1.02
CA HIS A 64 18.28 -15.01 -0.32
C HIS A 64 17.32 -15.79 -1.22
N LYS A 65 17.64 -15.89 -2.51
CA LYS A 65 16.77 -16.46 -3.55
C LYS A 65 15.40 -15.77 -3.60
N VAL A 66 15.46 -14.43 -3.48
CA VAL A 66 14.29 -13.57 -3.33
C VAL A 66 13.64 -13.31 -4.68
N ARG A 67 12.33 -13.49 -4.75
CA ARG A 67 11.49 -13.09 -5.87
C ARG A 67 10.06 -12.79 -5.41
N ALA A 68 9.32 -12.01 -6.18
CA ALA A 68 7.88 -11.90 -6.00
C ALA A 68 7.18 -13.18 -6.51
N LEU A 69 6.11 -13.59 -5.85
CA LEU A 69 5.16 -14.55 -6.42
C LEU A 69 4.38 -13.87 -7.54
N THR A 70 4.08 -14.62 -8.59
CA THR A 70 3.12 -14.17 -9.58
C THR A 70 1.70 -14.21 -9.00
N PHE A 71 0.79 -13.46 -9.62
CA PHE A 71 -0.61 -13.50 -9.21
C PHE A 71 -1.19 -14.91 -9.31
N ASP A 72 -0.84 -15.66 -10.37
CA ASP A 72 -1.32 -17.03 -10.57
C ASP A 72 -0.81 -17.98 -9.49
N GLU A 73 0.48 -17.89 -9.11
CA GLU A 73 1.03 -18.70 -8.01
C GLU A 73 0.32 -18.42 -6.68
N LEU A 74 0.04 -17.15 -6.39
CA LEU A 74 -0.70 -16.76 -5.19
C LEU A 74 -2.13 -17.31 -5.22
N MET A 75 -2.83 -17.13 -6.34
CA MET A 75 -4.21 -17.59 -6.48
C MET A 75 -4.33 -19.12 -6.43
N GLU A 76 -3.36 -19.84 -6.97
CA GLU A 76 -3.30 -21.30 -6.87
C GLU A 76 -3.15 -21.76 -5.41
N ALA A 77 -2.21 -21.14 -4.67
CA ALA A 77 -2.01 -21.45 -3.26
C ALA A 77 -3.26 -21.15 -2.40
N LEU A 78 -3.90 -20.00 -2.63
CA LEU A 78 -5.13 -19.62 -1.92
C LEU A 78 -6.30 -20.56 -2.24
N ARG A 79 -6.50 -20.94 -3.52
CA ARG A 79 -7.55 -21.92 -3.91
C ARG A 79 -7.31 -23.28 -3.27
N LYS A 80 -6.05 -23.73 -3.23
CA LYS A 80 -5.67 -24.97 -2.57
C LYS A 80 -5.98 -24.93 -1.07
N ALA A 81 -5.63 -23.84 -0.40
CA ALA A 81 -5.92 -23.64 1.02
C ALA A 81 -7.42 -23.58 1.31
N LEU A 82 -8.20 -22.91 0.45
CA LEU A 82 -9.66 -22.84 0.56
C LEU A 82 -10.30 -24.23 0.37
N LYS A 83 -9.85 -24.99 -0.64
CA LYS A 83 -10.32 -26.38 -0.87
C LYS A 83 -9.97 -27.31 0.29
N ALA A 84 -8.81 -27.11 0.90
CA ALA A 84 -8.39 -27.85 2.09
C ALA A 84 -9.06 -27.36 3.39
N ARG A 85 -9.89 -26.33 3.31
CA ARG A 85 -10.54 -25.66 4.47
C ARG A 85 -9.54 -25.11 5.50
N SER A 86 -8.32 -24.79 5.07
CA SER A 86 -7.30 -24.14 5.90
C SER A 86 -7.57 -22.64 6.06
N ILE A 87 -8.30 -22.06 5.12
CA ILE A 87 -8.79 -20.67 5.15
C ILE A 87 -10.28 -20.64 4.84
N THR A 88 -10.97 -19.61 5.32
CA THR A 88 -12.37 -19.34 5.00
C THR A 88 -12.50 -18.59 3.67
N ARG A 89 -13.73 -18.42 3.18
CA ARG A 89 -13.99 -17.61 1.98
C ARG A 89 -13.67 -16.14 2.20
N GLU A 90 -13.99 -15.62 3.36
CA GLU A 90 -13.68 -14.24 3.77
C GLU A 90 -12.15 -14.02 3.82
N GLU A 91 -11.41 -14.96 4.41
CA GLU A 91 -9.95 -14.94 4.42
C GLU A 91 -9.36 -15.02 3.02
N TYR A 92 -9.93 -15.84 2.13
CA TYR A 92 -9.53 -15.88 0.73
C TYR A 92 -9.71 -14.52 0.04
N GLU A 93 -10.87 -13.88 0.21
CA GLU A 93 -11.16 -12.56 -0.39
C GLU A 93 -10.25 -11.46 0.19
N GLU A 94 -9.87 -11.54 1.45
CA GLU A 94 -8.94 -10.60 2.06
C GLU A 94 -7.50 -10.83 1.58
N ALA A 95 -7.02 -12.06 1.57
CA ALA A 95 -5.63 -12.38 1.20
C ALA A 95 -5.32 -12.09 -0.27
N ARG A 96 -6.30 -12.27 -1.18
CA ARG A 96 -6.10 -11.98 -2.62
C ARG A 96 -5.87 -10.49 -2.92
N ARG A 97 -6.17 -9.60 -1.98
CA ARG A 97 -5.99 -8.14 -2.10
C ARG A 97 -4.62 -7.66 -1.64
N VAL A 98 -3.73 -8.57 -1.26
CA VAL A 98 -2.36 -8.20 -0.88
C VAL A 98 -1.64 -7.55 -2.06
N ASP A 99 -0.90 -6.47 -1.81
CA ASP A 99 -0.20 -5.73 -2.87
C ASP A 99 0.96 -6.54 -3.48
N GLY A 100 1.51 -7.49 -2.71
CA GLY A 100 2.51 -8.45 -3.20
C GLY A 100 2.86 -9.51 -2.17
N VAL A 101 3.41 -10.62 -2.65
CA VAL A 101 4.01 -11.65 -1.81
C VAL A 101 5.44 -11.88 -2.28
N ILE A 102 6.39 -11.64 -1.41
CA ILE A 102 7.81 -11.86 -1.69
C ILE A 102 8.23 -13.18 -1.08
N ARG A 103 8.75 -14.09 -1.90
CA ARG A 103 9.28 -15.39 -1.47
C ARG A 103 10.80 -15.32 -1.41
N GLY A 104 11.37 -15.95 -0.39
CA GLY A 104 12.82 -16.15 -0.26
C GLY A 104 13.14 -17.30 0.67
N ARG A 105 14.41 -17.44 1.01
CA ARG A 105 14.90 -18.41 1.99
C ARG A 105 15.63 -17.69 3.11
N ARG A 106 15.27 -18.04 4.34
CA ARG A 106 15.95 -17.59 5.55
C ARG A 106 16.37 -18.80 6.37
N ARG A 107 17.64 -18.89 6.76
CA ARG A 107 18.17 -20.04 7.51
C ARG A 107 17.77 -21.40 6.87
N GLN A 108 17.91 -21.47 5.53
CA GLN A 108 17.56 -22.65 4.72
C GLN A 108 16.06 -23.01 4.65
N ARG A 109 15.18 -22.27 5.32
CA ARG A 109 13.71 -22.44 5.25
C ARG A 109 13.09 -21.48 4.25
N SER A 110 12.04 -21.94 3.57
CA SER A 110 11.22 -21.06 2.72
C SER A 110 10.43 -20.10 3.60
N MET A 111 10.44 -18.81 3.26
CA MET A 111 9.72 -17.76 3.96
C MET A 111 9.09 -16.80 2.97
N HIS A 112 7.97 -16.22 3.34
CA HIS A 112 7.24 -15.24 2.55
C HIS A 112 7.10 -13.93 3.33
N LEU A 113 6.99 -12.81 2.58
CA LEU A 113 6.59 -11.52 3.11
C LEU A 113 5.25 -11.15 2.48
N ALA A 114 4.24 -10.90 3.29
CA ALA A 114 2.97 -10.30 2.87
C ALA A 114 3.16 -8.80 2.81
N LEU A 115 3.26 -8.24 1.61
CA LEU A 115 3.65 -6.86 1.37
C LEU A 115 2.42 -5.97 1.17
N GLU A 116 2.30 -4.92 1.99
CA GLU A 116 1.42 -3.80 1.81
C GLU A 116 2.23 -2.59 1.37
N VAL A 117 1.80 -1.92 0.31
CA VAL A 117 2.50 -0.77 -0.27
C VAL A 117 1.62 0.46 -0.19
N SER A 118 2.19 1.55 0.32
CA SER A 118 1.53 2.86 0.39
C SER A 118 2.55 3.96 0.11
N TRP A 119 2.13 5.11 -0.39
CA TRP A 119 3.04 6.25 -0.50
C TRP A 119 3.43 6.75 0.90
N ILE A 120 2.45 6.86 1.78
CA ILE A 120 2.60 7.18 3.20
C ILE A 120 2.05 5.99 3.98
N ILE A 121 2.91 5.25 4.67
CA ILE A 121 2.54 4.12 5.51
C ILE A 121 1.77 4.65 6.71
N ASP A 122 0.52 4.23 6.87
CA ASP A 122 -0.29 4.54 8.03
C ASP A 122 -0.55 3.30 8.92
N ARG A 123 -1.24 3.51 10.05
CA ARG A 123 -1.58 2.44 10.98
C ARG A 123 -2.44 1.36 10.32
N GLY A 124 -3.35 1.73 9.42
CA GLY A 124 -4.21 0.79 8.72
C GLY A 124 -3.43 -0.12 7.77
N ASP A 125 -2.35 0.38 7.14
CA ASP A 125 -1.44 -0.44 6.32
C ASP A 125 -0.76 -1.53 7.16
N VAL A 126 -0.29 -1.17 8.36
CA VAL A 126 0.33 -2.10 9.30
C VAL A 126 -0.65 -3.19 9.74
N GLU A 127 -1.87 -2.81 10.08
CA GLU A 127 -2.93 -3.73 10.51
C GLU A 127 -3.35 -4.67 9.36
N ARG A 128 -3.42 -4.18 8.13
CA ARG A 128 -3.68 -5.01 6.93
C ARG A 128 -2.55 -5.99 6.67
N ALA A 129 -1.29 -5.54 6.75
CA ALA A 129 -0.13 -6.41 6.54
C ALA A 129 -0.13 -7.59 7.53
N VAL A 130 -0.40 -7.33 8.81
CA VAL A 130 -0.49 -8.38 9.84
C VAL A 130 -1.61 -9.36 9.53
N ARG A 131 -2.83 -8.87 9.33
CA ARG A 131 -4.00 -9.70 9.03
C ARG A 131 -3.79 -10.58 7.79
N ARG A 132 -3.25 -10.01 6.71
CA ARG A 132 -2.98 -10.74 5.47
C ARG A 132 -1.85 -11.76 5.64
N ALA A 133 -0.81 -11.42 6.41
CA ALA A 133 0.26 -12.36 6.74
C ALA A 133 -0.24 -13.57 7.54
N GLU A 134 -1.17 -13.37 8.49
CA GLU A 134 -1.79 -14.48 9.23
C GLU A 134 -2.53 -15.44 8.31
N ILE A 135 -3.33 -14.90 7.38
CA ILE A 135 -4.06 -15.72 6.41
C ILE A 135 -3.10 -16.44 5.48
N LEU A 136 -2.14 -15.72 4.91
CA LEU A 136 -1.16 -16.28 3.98
C LEU A 136 -0.26 -17.34 4.64
N ARG A 137 -0.01 -17.23 5.94
CA ARG A 137 0.70 -18.28 6.70
C ARG A 137 0.01 -19.62 6.65
N LYS A 138 -1.33 -19.65 6.65
CA LYS A 138 -2.14 -20.88 6.51
C LYS A 138 -2.03 -21.50 5.12
N ALA A 139 -1.81 -20.68 4.09
CA ALA A 139 -1.74 -21.10 2.69
C ALA A 139 -0.32 -21.39 2.19
N LEU A 140 0.67 -20.66 2.65
CA LEU A 140 2.04 -20.63 2.12
C LEU A 140 3.11 -21.08 3.13
N GLY A 141 2.74 -21.29 4.39
CA GLY A 141 3.68 -21.53 5.48
C GLY A 141 4.25 -20.23 6.06
N GLU A 142 5.50 -20.25 6.55
CA GLU A 142 6.09 -19.11 7.24
C GLU A 142 5.95 -17.81 6.42
N THR A 143 5.18 -16.88 6.96
CA THR A 143 4.87 -15.61 6.32
C THR A 143 4.92 -14.48 7.34
N TRP A 144 5.70 -13.45 7.03
CA TRP A 144 5.85 -12.26 7.86
C TRP A 144 5.14 -11.07 7.23
N PRO A 145 4.54 -10.18 8.04
CA PRO A 145 3.99 -8.93 7.53
C PRO A 145 5.12 -8.00 7.09
N ALA A 146 4.89 -7.28 5.99
CA ALA A 146 5.80 -6.26 5.49
C ALA A 146 5.01 -5.04 5.03
N VAL A 147 5.49 -3.85 5.38
CA VAL A 147 4.96 -2.58 4.89
C VAL A 147 6.04 -1.82 4.13
N ALA A 148 5.68 -1.22 3.01
CA ALA A 148 6.62 -0.49 2.16
C ALA A 148 6.05 0.84 1.70
N GLY A 149 6.86 1.90 1.77
CA GLY A 149 6.45 3.23 1.34
C GLY A 149 7.61 4.22 1.31
N ARG A 150 7.30 5.49 1.02
CA ARG A 150 8.28 6.57 1.10
C ARG A 150 8.31 7.25 2.44
N GLU A 151 7.16 7.43 3.03
CA GLU A 151 6.96 8.09 4.30
C GLU A 151 6.23 7.15 5.26
N ILE A 152 6.35 7.41 6.55
CA ILE A 152 5.69 6.65 7.60
C ILE A 152 5.14 7.61 8.65
N THR A 153 3.86 7.46 8.99
CA THR A 153 3.23 8.26 10.04
C THR A 153 3.68 7.83 11.44
N GLU A 154 3.56 8.74 12.41
CA GLU A 154 3.85 8.42 13.81
C GLU A 154 2.96 7.27 14.32
N GLY A 155 1.66 7.30 14.01
CA GLY A 155 0.75 6.21 14.39
C GLY A 155 1.14 4.84 13.81
N ALA A 156 1.75 4.80 12.62
CA ALA A 156 2.30 3.57 12.06
C ALA A 156 3.56 3.11 12.80
N ARG A 157 4.47 4.03 13.16
CA ARG A 157 5.66 3.72 13.95
C ARG A 157 5.30 3.11 15.30
N GLU A 158 4.40 3.75 16.04
CA GLU A 158 3.89 3.25 17.32
C GLU A 158 3.26 1.85 17.19
N ALA A 159 2.45 1.62 16.13
CA ALA A 159 1.85 0.32 15.86
C ALA A 159 2.90 -0.76 15.59
N ILE A 160 3.92 -0.47 14.77
CA ILE A 160 5.02 -1.39 14.47
C ILE A 160 5.80 -1.74 15.73
N GLU A 161 6.18 -0.74 16.53
CA GLU A 161 6.92 -0.96 17.78
C GLU A 161 6.13 -1.79 18.79
N ARG A 162 4.83 -1.52 18.92
CA ARG A 162 3.94 -2.31 19.78
C ARG A 162 3.90 -3.76 19.32
N LEU A 163 3.62 -4.00 18.04
CA LEU A 163 3.51 -5.33 17.46
C LEU A 163 4.85 -6.09 17.53
N ARG A 164 5.97 -5.43 17.33
CA ARG A 164 7.30 -6.04 17.51
C ARG A 164 7.55 -6.47 18.96
N ARG A 165 7.09 -5.68 19.96
CA ARG A 165 7.13 -6.07 21.37
C ARG A 165 6.21 -7.26 21.69
N GLU A 166 5.10 -7.37 20.97
CA GLU A 166 4.19 -8.52 21.05
C GLU A 166 4.72 -9.77 20.30
N GLY A 167 5.89 -9.68 19.68
CA GLY A 167 6.55 -10.79 18.99
C GLY A 167 6.26 -10.90 17.48
N TRP A 168 5.59 -9.89 16.90
CA TRP A 168 5.34 -9.87 15.45
C TRP A 168 6.59 -9.47 14.66
N PRO A 169 7.04 -10.29 13.69
CA PRO A 169 8.22 -10.00 12.89
C PRO A 169 7.89 -9.07 11.70
N ILE A 170 7.57 -7.82 11.97
CA ILE A 170 7.19 -6.85 10.92
C ILE A 170 8.43 -6.30 10.23
N VAL A 171 8.49 -6.46 8.91
CA VAL A 171 9.50 -5.86 8.03
C VAL A 171 9.00 -4.50 7.55
N VAL A 172 9.86 -3.49 7.62
CA VAL A 172 9.53 -2.12 7.16
C VAL A 172 10.47 -1.73 6.04
N VAL A 173 9.91 -1.25 4.94
CA VAL A 173 10.69 -0.68 3.82
C VAL A 173 10.32 0.79 3.70
N GLN A 174 11.26 1.67 4.02
CA GLN A 174 11.07 3.09 3.87
C GLN A 174 12.09 3.66 2.89
N ASP A 175 11.60 4.31 1.84
CA ASP A 175 12.41 4.91 0.76
C ASP A 175 13.51 3.97 0.22
N GLY A 176 13.22 2.69 0.14
CA GLY A 176 14.14 1.65 -0.36
C GLY A 176 15.06 1.02 0.69
N TRP A 177 15.07 1.53 1.91
CA TRP A 177 15.79 0.92 3.03
C TRP A 177 14.91 -0.10 3.74
N VAL A 178 15.47 -1.29 4.00
CA VAL A 178 14.73 -2.38 4.66
C VAL A 178 15.19 -2.51 6.11
N ASP A 179 14.25 -2.31 7.01
CA ASP A 179 14.39 -2.56 8.43
C ASP A 179 13.78 -3.93 8.78
N TRP A 180 14.66 -4.89 9.06
CA TRP A 180 14.29 -6.21 9.50
C TRP A 180 14.08 -6.22 11.02
N PRO A 181 13.02 -6.92 11.51
CA PRO A 181 12.85 -7.06 12.95
C PRO A 181 14.08 -7.75 13.56
N SER A 182 14.55 -7.20 14.67
CA SER A 182 15.55 -7.86 15.50
C SER A 182 15.04 -9.26 15.83
N LYS A 183 15.94 -10.27 15.84
CA LYS A 183 15.55 -11.67 16.10
C LYS A 183 14.62 -11.72 17.31
N PRO A 184 13.50 -12.44 17.25
CA PRO A 184 12.90 -12.89 18.50
C PRO A 184 13.98 -13.72 19.21
N VAL A 185 14.25 -13.34 20.43
CA VAL A 185 15.17 -14.00 21.37
C VAL A 185 14.67 -15.43 21.62
#